data_aa11a69b7624daef7c37ca721c3d9666
#
_entry.id   aa11a69b7624daef7c37ca721c3d9666
#
_cell.length_a   1.000
_cell.length_b   1.000
_cell.length_c   1.000
_cell.angle_alpha   90.00
_cell.angle_beta   90.00
_cell.angle_gamma   90.00
#
_symmetry.space_group_name_H-M   'P 1'
#
loop_
_entity.id
_entity.type
_entity.pdbx_description
1 polymer ?
#
loop_
_entity_poly.entity_id
_entity_poly.type
_entity_poly.pdbx_seq_one_letter_code
_entity_poly.pdbx_strand_id
1 'polypeptide(L)'
;MLAPPEQRAVTDSVGPGFRSLSTEYDDHQPQVEGSIPDWLSGTLVRNGPALFEAGERRVNHWFDGLAMLRRYRIQDGELRYSNRFLRSEAYADARDGRLTGQFGTDTRGWRRIVDTFTSLGLPEPTDNANVHVARVDGEYIALTEAPRRIAFDPKTLATRGEFTFKDDLPEHITAAHLVEDPHREELIGFTTEFGIQPQYHVYRLPTGSRRRQRIASLDARGPAYIHDCSVTADHVILVESPLVLSVLRALNPLSQGAIDMLDWRPDRGTRILVVDRETGRLVAEPTFEATFCFHHINAYVDEDGGVVLDLIEFPDDEIVRAMSMTELDGEGFPEVPDGRLVRYRIDPVAGTVDRSRLYDGGMELPRVARSVTGRRHRFAYGQATHRAGQNGLVKVDCETGTTQEWW
;
A
#
# COMPACT_ATOMS: atom_id res chain seq x y z
N MET A 1 -7.89 4.01 -35.90
CA MET A 1 -7.23 5.12 -35.16
C MET A 1 -8.34 6.04 -34.67
N LEU A 2 -8.77 5.87 -33.42
CA LEU A 2 -9.71 6.80 -32.79
C LEU A 2 -8.89 7.97 -32.22
N ALA A 3 -9.32 9.19 -32.50
CA ALA A 3 -8.72 10.38 -31.97
C ALA A 3 -8.72 10.33 -30.43
N PRO A 4 -7.67 10.85 -29.75
CA PRO A 4 -7.70 10.95 -28.31
C PRO A 4 -8.87 11.84 -27.89
N PRO A 5 -9.56 11.54 -26.75
CA PRO A 5 -10.59 12.41 -26.24
C PRO A 5 -10.02 13.81 -25.99
N GLU A 6 -10.72 14.82 -26.44
CA GLU A 6 -10.38 16.23 -26.18
C GLU A 6 -10.23 16.41 -24.67
N GLN A 7 -9.06 16.86 -24.24
CA GLN A 7 -8.79 17.21 -22.86
C GLN A 7 -9.70 18.36 -22.48
N ARG A 8 -10.71 18.08 -21.66
CA ARG A 8 -11.35 19.15 -20.87
C ARG A 8 -10.25 19.83 -20.06
N ALA A 9 -10.12 21.13 -20.18
CA ALA A 9 -9.23 21.94 -19.37
C ALA A 9 -9.61 21.74 -17.88
N VAL A 10 -8.96 20.79 -17.24
CA VAL A 10 -8.93 20.69 -15.78
C VAL A 10 -8.13 21.91 -15.33
N THR A 11 -8.70 22.72 -14.46
CA THR A 11 -8.07 23.90 -13.89
C THR A 11 -6.67 23.56 -13.38
N ASP A 12 -5.69 24.44 -13.62
CA ASP A 12 -4.26 24.27 -13.29
C ASP A 12 -3.94 24.11 -11.78
N SER A 13 -4.95 23.93 -10.94
CA SER A 13 -4.84 23.88 -9.48
C SER A 13 -4.50 22.50 -8.90
N VAL A 14 -4.75 21.41 -9.63
CA VAL A 14 -4.50 20.04 -9.13
C VAL A 14 -3.09 19.58 -9.50
N GLY A 15 -2.34 19.07 -8.52
CA GLY A 15 -0.98 18.57 -8.73
C GLY A 15 -0.91 17.44 -9.79
N PRO A 16 0.23 17.31 -10.50
CA PRO A 16 0.38 16.35 -11.61
C PRO A 16 0.08 14.88 -11.22
N GLY A 17 0.26 14.51 -9.94
CA GLY A 17 0.02 13.15 -9.44
C GLY A 17 -1.45 12.71 -9.40
N PHE A 18 -2.38 13.65 -9.57
CA PHE A 18 -3.84 13.41 -9.50
C PHE A 18 -4.54 13.56 -10.85
N ARG A 19 -3.77 13.74 -11.92
CA ARG A 19 -4.29 13.86 -13.29
C ARG A 19 -4.11 12.55 -14.03
N SER A 20 -5.07 12.24 -14.90
CA SER A 20 -4.98 11.09 -15.79
C SER A 20 -3.83 11.24 -16.77
N LEU A 21 -3.06 10.16 -16.92
CA LEU A 21 -2.08 10.00 -17.99
C LEU A 21 -2.71 9.25 -19.15
N SER A 22 -2.45 9.70 -20.38
CA SER A 22 -2.90 9.04 -21.61
C SER A 22 -1.76 8.47 -22.44
N THR A 23 -0.53 8.89 -22.15
CA THR A 23 0.65 8.58 -22.97
C THR A 23 1.47 7.46 -22.32
N GLU A 24 1.77 6.44 -23.12
CA GLU A 24 2.76 5.42 -22.80
C GLU A 24 4.06 5.73 -23.51
N TYR A 25 5.16 5.66 -22.76
CA TYR A 25 6.52 5.86 -23.28
C TYR A 25 7.27 4.52 -23.29
N ASP A 26 8.07 4.32 -24.32
CA ASP A 26 8.99 3.20 -24.41
C ASP A 26 10.41 3.73 -24.65
N ASP A 27 11.29 3.45 -23.70
CA ASP A 27 12.71 3.87 -23.70
C ASP A 27 12.96 5.39 -23.94
N HIS A 28 12.05 6.22 -23.42
CA HIS A 28 12.18 7.68 -23.50
C HIS A 28 13.37 8.17 -22.69
N GLN A 29 14.12 9.14 -23.20
CA GLN A 29 15.20 9.83 -22.48
C GLN A 29 14.67 11.12 -21.88
N PRO A 30 14.39 11.17 -20.56
CA PRO A 30 13.95 12.38 -19.91
C PRO A 30 15.12 13.36 -19.77
N GLN A 31 14.79 14.65 -19.66
CA GLN A 31 15.76 15.65 -19.28
C GLN A 31 16.25 15.40 -17.85
N VAL A 32 17.56 15.46 -17.63
CA VAL A 32 18.19 15.32 -16.32
C VAL A 32 18.85 16.63 -15.97
N GLU A 33 18.53 17.15 -14.79
CA GLU A 33 19.24 18.30 -14.21
C GLU A 33 20.31 17.79 -13.25
N GLY A 34 21.55 18.22 -13.45
CA GLY A 34 22.71 17.72 -12.71
C GLY A 34 23.41 16.55 -13.41
N SER A 35 24.08 15.71 -12.63
CA SER A 35 24.83 14.54 -13.13
C SER A 35 24.43 13.28 -12.38
N ILE A 36 24.27 12.20 -13.11
CA ILE A 36 24.08 10.86 -12.53
C ILE A 36 25.47 10.28 -12.26
N PRO A 37 25.76 9.83 -11.02
CA PRO A 37 27.05 9.23 -10.70
C PRO A 37 27.32 7.95 -11.51
N ASP A 38 28.54 7.77 -12.00
CA ASP A 38 28.93 6.63 -12.84
C ASP A 38 28.75 5.27 -12.14
N TRP A 39 28.84 5.24 -10.80
CA TRP A 39 28.63 4.04 -10.03
C TRP A 39 27.17 3.63 -9.91
N LEU A 40 26.22 4.52 -10.20
CA LEU A 40 24.78 4.26 -10.10
C LEU A 40 24.29 3.55 -11.36
N SER A 41 24.03 2.26 -11.23
CA SER A 41 23.44 1.45 -12.30
C SER A 41 22.36 0.55 -11.75
N GLY A 42 21.25 0.44 -12.47
CA GLY A 42 20.14 -0.40 -12.06
C GLY A 42 18.81 -0.05 -12.71
N THR A 43 17.78 -0.75 -12.28
CA THR A 43 16.42 -0.51 -12.76
C THR A 43 15.48 -0.42 -11.57
N LEU A 44 14.74 0.70 -11.49
CA LEU A 44 13.63 0.89 -10.58
C LEU A 44 12.33 0.66 -11.34
N VAL A 45 11.51 -0.26 -10.84
CA VAL A 45 10.13 -0.44 -11.31
C VAL A 45 9.19 0.04 -10.21
N ARG A 46 8.24 0.90 -10.59
CA ARG A 46 7.20 1.43 -9.70
C ARG A 46 5.83 1.14 -10.27
N ASN A 47 4.86 1.04 -9.38
CA ASN A 47 3.45 0.91 -9.69
C ASN A 47 2.68 2.04 -9.01
N GLY A 48 1.53 2.38 -9.57
CA GLY A 48 0.64 3.38 -8.97
C GLY A 48 -0.49 3.75 -9.92
N PRO A 49 -1.51 4.45 -9.40
CA PRO A 49 -2.63 4.92 -10.19
C PRO A 49 -2.17 5.95 -11.23
N ALA A 50 -2.85 5.99 -12.39
CA ALA A 50 -2.50 6.90 -13.47
C ALA A 50 -3.67 7.27 -14.40
N LEU A 51 -4.79 6.57 -14.36
CA LEU A 51 -5.98 6.93 -15.12
C LEU A 51 -7.18 6.94 -14.18
N PHE A 52 -7.84 8.07 -14.11
CA PHE A 52 -8.92 8.33 -13.16
C PHE A 52 -10.28 8.57 -13.84
N GLU A 53 -10.31 8.63 -15.18
CA GLU A 53 -11.51 8.84 -15.97
C GLU A 53 -11.68 7.76 -17.05
N ALA A 54 -12.94 7.41 -17.35
CA ALA A 54 -13.33 6.57 -18.47
C ALA A 54 -14.64 7.08 -19.08
N GLY A 55 -14.57 7.61 -20.30
CA GLY A 55 -15.67 8.31 -20.92
C GLY A 55 -16.06 9.54 -20.12
N GLU A 56 -17.33 9.63 -19.70
CA GLU A 56 -17.83 10.73 -18.87
C GLU A 56 -17.74 10.42 -17.35
N ARG A 57 -17.23 9.27 -16.99
CA ARG A 57 -17.13 8.83 -15.59
C ARG A 57 -15.74 9.07 -15.04
N ARG A 58 -15.68 9.35 -13.73
CA ARG A 58 -14.47 9.50 -12.96
C ARG A 58 -14.50 8.62 -11.73
N VAL A 59 -13.34 8.14 -11.27
CA VAL A 59 -13.22 7.48 -9.97
C VAL A 59 -13.52 8.48 -8.84
N ASN A 60 -14.09 7.98 -7.74
CA ASN A 60 -14.40 8.83 -6.58
C ASN A 60 -13.24 8.89 -5.59
N HIS A 61 -12.31 7.96 -5.67
CA HIS A 61 -11.19 7.86 -4.76
C HIS A 61 -9.90 7.58 -5.51
N TRP A 62 -8.79 8.17 -5.08
CA TRP A 62 -7.49 8.05 -5.74
C TRP A 62 -7.00 6.59 -5.82
N PHE A 63 -7.33 5.76 -4.82
CA PHE A 63 -6.96 4.34 -4.82
C PHE A 63 -7.63 3.52 -5.92
N ASP A 64 -8.69 4.02 -6.52
CA ASP A 64 -9.37 3.36 -7.65
C ASP A 64 -8.77 3.72 -9.03
N GLY A 65 -7.80 4.62 -9.09
CA GLY A 65 -7.10 4.95 -10.34
C GLY A 65 -6.42 3.74 -10.94
N LEU A 66 -6.50 3.61 -12.28
CA LEU A 66 -5.99 2.42 -12.97
C LEU A 66 -4.48 2.35 -12.94
N ALA A 67 -3.98 1.14 -12.73
CA ALA A 67 -2.58 0.81 -12.54
C ALA A 67 -1.71 1.14 -13.76
N MET A 68 -0.62 1.85 -13.54
CA MET A 68 0.45 2.06 -14.51
C MET A 68 1.79 1.68 -13.93
N LEU A 69 2.48 0.80 -14.61
CA LEU A 69 3.85 0.44 -14.32
C LEU A 69 4.79 1.49 -14.91
N ARG A 70 5.83 1.85 -14.16
CA ARG A 70 6.86 2.83 -14.55
C ARG A 70 8.23 2.23 -14.32
N ARG A 71 9.10 2.28 -15.32
CA ARG A 71 10.47 1.78 -15.27
C ARG A 71 11.45 2.92 -15.48
N TYR A 72 12.38 3.05 -14.56
CA TYR A 72 13.52 3.95 -14.63
C TYR A 72 14.79 3.09 -14.73
N ARG A 73 15.48 3.12 -15.84
CA ARG A 73 16.74 2.42 -16.04
C ARG A 73 17.87 3.44 -16.03
N ILE A 74 18.79 3.25 -15.10
CA ILE A 74 20.00 4.06 -14.98
C ILE A 74 21.18 3.20 -15.38
N GLN A 75 21.97 3.66 -16.33
CA GLN A 75 23.16 2.97 -16.80
C GLN A 75 24.09 3.97 -17.50
N ASP A 76 25.40 3.87 -17.23
CA ASP A 76 26.44 4.68 -17.88
C ASP A 76 26.16 6.20 -17.83
N GLY A 77 25.65 6.70 -16.70
CA GLY A 77 25.27 8.11 -16.51
C GLY A 77 24.00 8.55 -17.25
N GLU A 78 23.29 7.65 -17.90
CA GLU A 78 22.03 7.92 -18.59
C GLU A 78 20.82 7.41 -17.81
N LEU A 79 19.69 8.13 -17.94
CA LEU A 79 18.37 7.72 -17.47
C LEU A 79 17.47 7.42 -18.67
N ARG A 80 16.84 6.26 -18.65
CA ARG A 80 15.78 5.86 -19.60
C ARG A 80 14.49 5.57 -18.84
N TYR A 81 13.38 6.05 -19.38
CA TYR A 81 12.06 5.93 -18.80
C TYR A 81 11.10 5.18 -19.72
N SER A 82 10.33 4.29 -19.15
CA SER A 82 9.19 3.65 -19.81
C SER A 82 8.01 3.61 -18.84
N ASN A 83 6.80 3.74 -19.37
CA ASN A 83 5.58 3.49 -18.60
C ASN A 83 4.58 2.73 -19.45
N ARG A 84 3.75 1.93 -18.80
CA ARG A 84 2.70 1.15 -19.46
C ARG A 84 1.56 0.86 -18.49
N PHE A 85 0.34 1.03 -18.95
CA PHE A 85 -0.82 0.57 -18.20
C PHE A 85 -0.81 -0.94 -18.02
N LEU A 86 -1.16 -1.40 -16.84
CA LEU A 86 -1.42 -2.80 -16.58
C LEU A 86 -2.70 -3.19 -17.33
N ARG A 87 -2.60 -4.16 -18.25
CA ARG A 87 -3.71 -4.60 -19.10
C ARG A 87 -4.57 -5.62 -18.34
N SER A 88 -5.24 -5.16 -17.31
CA SER A 88 -6.19 -5.90 -16.46
C SER A 88 -7.61 -5.87 -17.08
N GLU A 89 -8.55 -6.61 -16.50
CA GLU A 89 -9.97 -6.53 -16.84
C GLU A 89 -10.53 -5.13 -16.51
N ALA A 90 -10.16 -4.57 -15.35
CA ALA A 90 -10.51 -3.21 -14.97
C ALA A 90 -10.03 -2.18 -16.00
N TYR A 91 -8.83 -2.35 -16.56
CA TYR A 91 -8.35 -1.49 -17.65
C TYR A 91 -9.15 -1.68 -18.94
N ALA A 92 -9.48 -2.92 -19.30
CA ALA A 92 -10.30 -3.21 -20.49
C ALA A 92 -11.69 -2.58 -20.35
N ASP A 93 -12.32 -2.70 -19.20
CA ASP A 93 -13.62 -2.08 -18.90
C ASP A 93 -13.58 -0.56 -19.02
N ALA A 94 -12.53 0.08 -18.49
CA ALA A 94 -12.36 1.51 -18.62
C ALA A 94 -12.18 1.97 -20.07
N ARG A 95 -11.50 1.17 -20.91
CA ARG A 95 -11.40 1.43 -22.36
C ARG A 95 -12.74 1.39 -23.06
N ASP A 96 -13.69 0.61 -22.55
CA ASP A 96 -15.08 0.53 -23.04
C ASP A 96 -16.00 1.56 -22.35
N GLY A 97 -15.44 2.51 -21.59
CA GLY A 97 -16.19 3.56 -20.87
C GLY A 97 -16.90 3.08 -19.61
N ARG A 98 -16.57 1.85 -19.13
CA ARG A 98 -17.05 1.31 -17.86
C ARG A 98 -15.97 1.51 -16.80
N LEU A 99 -16.27 2.25 -15.76
CA LEU A 99 -15.40 2.42 -14.60
C LEU A 99 -15.91 1.54 -13.47
N THR A 100 -15.07 0.61 -13.04
CA THR A 100 -15.29 -0.21 -11.86
C THR A 100 -14.20 0.10 -10.86
N GLY A 101 -14.58 0.59 -9.68
CA GLY A 101 -13.68 0.78 -8.56
C GLY A 101 -14.16 -0.05 -7.39
N GLN A 102 -13.26 -0.36 -6.47
CA GLN A 102 -13.60 -1.17 -5.31
C GLN A 102 -13.52 -0.40 -4.01
N PHE A 103 -12.67 0.62 -3.96
CA PHE A 103 -12.43 1.37 -2.72
C PHE A 103 -13.47 2.46 -2.49
N GLY A 104 -13.68 3.35 -3.45
CA GLY A 104 -14.62 4.48 -3.30
C GLY A 104 -15.44 4.80 -4.54
N THR A 105 -15.19 4.12 -5.65
CA THR A 105 -15.87 4.40 -6.92
C THR A 105 -17.19 3.67 -7.01
N ASP A 106 -18.20 4.42 -7.39
CA ASP A 106 -19.59 4.00 -7.45
C ASP A 106 -19.85 2.87 -8.45
N THR A 107 -20.26 1.73 -7.94
CA THR A 107 -20.92 0.65 -8.70
C THR A 107 -22.44 0.76 -8.58
N ARG A 108 -23.00 2.01 -8.62
CA ARG A 108 -24.43 2.24 -8.35
C ARG A 108 -25.36 1.34 -9.12
N GLY A 109 -26.40 1.00 -8.44
CA GLY A 109 -27.64 0.60 -8.96
C GLY A 109 -27.99 -0.84 -8.73
N TRP A 110 -29.13 -1.24 -9.29
CA TRP A 110 -29.73 -2.55 -9.27
C TRP A 110 -28.76 -3.71 -9.60
N ARG A 111 -27.65 -3.46 -10.34
CA ARG A 111 -26.59 -4.45 -10.57
C ARG A 111 -25.96 -4.92 -9.25
N ARG A 112 -25.65 -4.01 -8.35
CA ARG A 112 -25.09 -4.36 -7.05
C ARG A 112 -26.06 -5.18 -6.20
N ILE A 113 -27.37 -4.87 -6.29
CA ILE A 113 -28.42 -5.65 -5.64
C ILE A 113 -28.45 -7.07 -6.21
N VAL A 114 -28.37 -7.21 -7.55
CA VAL A 114 -28.35 -8.50 -8.23
C VAL A 114 -27.05 -9.26 -7.90
N ASP A 115 -25.90 -8.61 -7.94
CA ASP A 115 -24.60 -9.22 -7.63
C ASP A 115 -24.53 -9.66 -6.14
N THR A 116 -25.12 -8.88 -5.22
CA THR A 116 -25.25 -9.25 -3.82
C THR A 116 -26.12 -10.49 -3.63
N PHE A 117 -27.19 -10.64 -4.41
CA PHE A 117 -28.07 -11.82 -4.35
C PHE A 117 -27.49 -13.06 -5.05
N THR A 118 -26.67 -12.87 -6.10
CA THR A 118 -26.11 -13.97 -6.89
C THR A 118 -24.77 -14.48 -6.41
N SER A 119 -23.96 -13.63 -5.74
CA SER A 119 -22.59 -13.95 -5.28
C SER A 119 -22.46 -14.19 -3.76
N LEU A 120 -23.55 -14.50 -3.05
CA LEU A 120 -23.52 -14.64 -1.58
C LEU A 120 -22.94 -13.43 -0.83
N GLY A 121 -22.99 -12.25 -1.42
CA GLY A 121 -22.83 -10.99 -0.70
C GLY A 121 -21.47 -10.31 -0.77
N LEU A 122 -20.47 -10.87 -1.41
CA LEU A 122 -19.21 -10.15 -1.66
C LEU A 122 -19.06 -9.83 -3.15
N PRO A 123 -18.78 -8.56 -3.52
CA PRO A 123 -18.49 -8.23 -4.90
C PRO A 123 -17.21 -8.94 -5.35
N GLU A 124 -17.14 -9.28 -6.63
CA GLU A 124 -15.93 -9.85 -7.22
C GLU A 124 -14.75 -8.89 -7.00
N PRO A 125 -13.59 -9.38 -6.50
CA PRO A 125 -12.45 -8.51 -6.23
C PRO A 125 -11.88 -7.94 -7.52
N THR A 126 -11.46 -6.66 -7.47
CA THR A 126 -10.81 -6.00 -8.60
C THR A 126 -9.47 -6.64 -8.92
N ASP A 127 -9.10 -6.64 -10.19
CA ASP A 127 -7.76 -6.95 -10.68
C ASP A 127 -6.92 -5.69 -10.98
N ASN A 128 -7.39 -4.51 -10.56
CA ASN A 128 -6.65 -3.25 -10.65
C ASN A 128 -5.50 -3.21 -9.63
N ALA A 129 -4.44 -3.95 -9.91
CA ALA A 129 -3.29 -4.13 -9.03
C ALA A 129 -2.36 -2.89 -9.07
N ASN A 130 -2.74 -1.78 -8.42
CA ASN A 130 -2.13 -0.46 -8.56
C ASN A 130 -1.24 0.00 -7.39
N VAL A 131 -0.95 -0.86 -6.41
CA VAL A 131 -0.26 -0.44 -5.17
C VAL A 131 1.22 -0.79 -5.19
N HIS A 132 1.57 -2.05 -5.37
CA HIS A 132 2.94 -2.53 -5.15
C HIS A 132 3.43 -3.45 -6.26
N VAL A 133 4.75 -3.68 -6.28
CA VAL A 133 5.42 -4.66 -7.13
C VAL A 133 6.24 -5.60 -6.27
N ALA A 134 6.06 -6.90 -6.46
CA ALA A 134 6.88 -7.92 -5.82
C ALA A 134 7.46 -8.90 -6.86
N ARG A 135 8.51 -9.61 -6.46
CA ARG A 135 9.07 -10.71 -7.25
C ARG A 135 8.82 -12.04 -6.54
N VAL A 136 8.01 -12.90 -7.15
CA VAL A 136 7.61 -14.20 -6.61
C VAL A 136 7.96 -15.29 -7.62
N ASP A 137 8.71 -16.31 -7.21
CA ASP A 137 9.11 -17.44 -8.07
C ASP A 137 9.70 -16.99 -9.43
N GLY A 138 10.51 -15.93 -9.41
CA GLY A 138 11.13 -15.37 -10.61
C GLY A 138 10.21 -14.47 -11.45
N GLU A 139 8.91 -14.43 -11.19
CA GLU A 139 7.96 -13.54 -11.86
C GLU A 139 7.79 -12.22 -11.11
N TYR A 140 7.63 -11.14 -11.86
CA TYR A 140 7.23 -9.85 -11.31
C TYR A 140 5.71 -9.72 -11.34
N ILE A 141 5.14 -9.38 -10.21
CA ILE A 141 3.69 -9.24 -10.02
C ILE A 141 3.35 -7.86 -9.49
N ALA A 142 2.28 -7.31 -10.02
CA ALA A 142 1.62 -6.13 -9.48
C ALA A 142 0.55 -6.57 -8.47
N LEU A 143 0.43 -5.83 -7.38
CA LEU A 143 -0.37 -6.15 -6.21
C LEU A 143 -1.28 -4.97 -5.84
N THR A 144 -2.40 -5.31 -5.23
CA THR A 144 -3.27 -4.43 -4.45
C THR A 144 -3.78 -5.21 -3.24
N GLU A 145 -4.67 -4.64 -2.44
CA GLU A 145 -5.27 -5.32 -1.29
C GLU A 145 -6.33 -6.36 -1.67
N ALA A 146 -6.80 -6.35 -2.91
CA ALA A 146 -7.64 -7.41 -3.45
C ALA A 146 -6.81 -8.68 -3.75
N PRO A 147 -7.38 -9.89 -3.59
CA PRO A 147 -6.65 -11.15 -3.79
C PRO A 147 -6.45 -11.51 -5.28
N ARG A 148 -6.37 -10.52 -6.16
CA ARG A 148 -6.05 -10.69 -7.59
C ARG A 148 -4.74 -9.97 -7.92
N ARG A 149 -3.82 -10.69 -8.51
CA ARG A 149 -2.45 -10.24 -8.78
C ARG A 149 -2.14 -10.42 -10.25
N ILE A 150 -1.43 -9.47 -10.85
CA ILE A 150 -1.17 -9.49 -12.28
C ILE A 150 0.34 -9.60 -12.52
N ALA A 151 0.75 -10.67 -13.22
CA ALA A 151 2.13 -10.84 -13.65
C ALA A 151 2.46 -9.94 -14.84
N PHE A 152 3.70 -9.44 -14.86
CA PHE A 152 4.19 -8.59 -15.95
C PHE A 152 5.67 -8.82 -16.24
N ASP A 153 6.12 -8.38 -17.40
CA ASP A 153 7.51 -8.40 -17.81
C ASP A 153 8.23 -7.13 -17.31
N PRO A 154 9.28 -7.23 -16.46
CA PRO A 154 9.93 -6.05 -15.89
C PRO A 154 10.76 -5.25 -16.92
N LYS A 155 11.09 -5.84 -18.08
CA LYS A 155 11.86 -5.17 -19.14
C LYS A 155 10.98 -4.38 -20.09
N THR A 156 9.81 -4.92 -20.44
CA THR A 156 8.88 -4.33 -21.42
C THR A 156 7.64 -3.75 -20.77
N LEU A 157 7.43 -4.00 -19.46
CA LEU A 157 6.21 -3.70 -18.70
C LEU A 157 4.93 -4.34 -19.29
N ALA A 158 5.08 -5.32 -20.18
CA ALA A 158 3.95 -6.02 -20.77
C ALA A 158 3.26 -6.91 -19.74
N THR A 159 1.94 -6.81 -19.65
CA THR A 159 1.09 -7.69 -18.83
C THR A 159 1.20 -9.12 -19.35
N ARG A 160 1.38 -10.09 -18.46
CA ARG A 160 1.47 -11.52 -18.76
C ARG A 160 0.20 -12.29 -18.41
N GLY A 161 -0.64 -11.74 -17.53
CA GLY A 161 -1.87 -12.35 -17.06
C GLY A 161 -1.95 -12.45 -15.55
N GLU A 162 -3.00 -13.10 -15.06
CA GLU A 162 -3.23 -13.27 -13.64
C GLU A 162 -2.21 -14.24 -13.01
N PHE A 163 -1.73 -13.88 -11.82
CA PHE A 163 -0.83 -14.71 -11.03
C PHE A 163 -1.57 -15.31 -9.85
N THR A 164 -1.46 -16.62 -9.65
CA THR A 164 -2.07 -17.34 -8.53
C THR A 164 -1.03 -18.04 -7.68
N PHE A 165 -1.22 -18.04 -6.36
CA PHE A 165 -0.47 -18.91 -5.45
C PHE A 165 -0.93 -20.38 -5.60
N LYS A 166 -0.09 -21.31 -5.14
CA LYS A 166 -0.33 -22.77 -5.21
C LYS A 166 -0.70 -23.33 -3.84
N ASP A 167 -1.57 -22.62 -3.13
CA ASP A 167 -2.07 -23.00 -1.81
C ASP A 167 -3.53 -22.56 -1.65
N ASP A 168 -4.16 -22.98 -0.55
CA ASP A 168 -5.56 -22.70 -0.23
C ASP A 168 -5.68 -21.76 0.98
N LEU A 169 -4.71 -20.87 1.19
CA LEU A 169 -4.77 -19.91 2.29
C LEU A 169 -5.96 -18.96 2.08
N PRO A 170 -6.89 -18.85 3.06
CA PRO A 170 -8.02 -17.95 2.94
C PRO A 170 -7.57 -16.50 2.74
N GLU A 171 -8.19 -15.80 1.79
CA GLU A 171 -7.87 -14.41 1.50
C GLU A 171 -9.09 -13.66 0.94
N HIS A 172 -9.73 -12.81 1.77
CA HIS A 172 -10.73 -11.86 1.29
C HIS A 172 -10.10 -10.49 1.06
N ILE A 173 -9.13 -10.12 1.90
CA ILE A 173 -8.20 -9.00 1.72
C ILE A 173 -6.79 -9.55 1.91
N THR A 174 -5.82 -8.98 1.23
CA THR A 174 -4.40 -9.36 1.32
C THR A 174 -3.54 -8.14 1.60
N ALA A 175 -2.38 -8.34 2.19
CA ALA A 175 -1.38 -7.27 2.25
C ALA A 175 -1.03 -6.82 0.83
N ALA A 176 -1.13 -5.51 0.57
CA ALA A 176 -0.63 -4.94 -0.66
C ALA A 176 0.90 -4.92 -0.69
N HIS A 177 1.52 -4.76 0.49
CA HIS A 177 2.97 -4.75 0.66
C HIS A 177 3.46 -6.09 1.18
N LEU A 178 4.32 -6.77 0.40
CA LEU A 178 5.06 -7.94 0.86
C LEU A 178 6.41 -7.47 1.40
N VAL A 179 6.72 -7.83 2.64
CA VAL A 179 8.01 -7.50 3.24
C VAL A 179 9.05 -8.49 2.78
N GLU A 180 10.07 -8.02 2.07
CA GLU A 180 11.21 -8.84 1.67
C GLU A 180 12.19 -8.96 2.83
N ASP A 181 12.40 -10.18 3.32
CA ASP A 181 13.47 -10.50 4.27
C ASP A 181 14.67 -11.13 3.52
N PRO A 182 15.70 -10.34 3.20
CA PRO A 182 16.84 -10.84 2.45
C PRO A 182 17.75 -11.79 3.26
N HIS A 183 17.57 -11.81 4.60
CA HIS A 183 18.40 -12.62 5.49
C HIS A 183 17.87 -14.04 5.64
N ARG A 184 16.56 -14.22 5.40
CA ARG A 184 15.91 -15.54 5.39
C ARG A 184 15.46 -15.97 3.99
N GLU A 185 15.74 -15.15 2.97
CA GLU A 185 15.38 -15.39 1.58
C GLU A 185 13.89 -15.70 1.40
N GLU A 186 13.04 -14.91 2.03
CA GLU A 186 11.60 -15.07 1.97
C GLU A 186 10.86 -13.72 1.91
N LEU A 187 9.60 -13.75 1.46
CA LEU A 187 8.65 -12.68 1.60
C LEU A 187 7.70 -13.01 2.74
N ILE A 188 7.33 -11.99 3.50
CA ILE A 188 6.31 -12.07 4.54
C ILE A 188 5.11 -11.23 4.12
N GLY A 189 3.92 -11.75 4.41
CA GLY A 189 2.67 -11.05 4.21
C GLY A 189 1.59 -11.59 5.13
N PHE A 190 0.41 -11.03 5.00
CA PHE A 190 -0.78 -11.51 5.71
C PHE A 190 -2.01 -11.45 4.80
N THR A 191 -3.05 -12.18 5.18
CA THR A 191 -4.39 -12.08 4.60
C THR A 191 -5.41 -11.89 5.71
N THR A 192 -6.56 -11.31 5.37
CA THR A 192 -7.71 -11.20 6.27
C THR A 192 -8.82 -12.12 5.76
N GLU A 193 -9.29 -13.00 6.61
CA GLU A 193 -10.47 -13.81 6.39
C GLU A 193 -11.66 -13.20 7.13
N PHE A 194 -12.76 -12.95 6.41
CA PHE A 194 -14.02 -12.51 6.98
C PHE A 194 -14.85 -13.71 7.39
N GLY A 195 -15.57 -13.58 8.49
CA GLY A 195 -16.44 -14.63 9.01
C GLY A 195 -17.08 -14.21 10.32
N ILE A 196 -17.72 -15.18 11.01
CA ILE A 196 -18.27 -14.99 12.36
C ILE A 196 -17.13 -14.64 13.34
N GLN A 197 -15.97 -15.25 13.13
CA GLN A 197 -14.72 -14.93 13.81
C GLN A 197 -13.70 -14.57 12.72
N PRO A 198 -13.53 -13.29 12.39
CA PRO A 198 -12.56 -12.87 11.40
C PRO A 198 -11.14 -13.15 11.90
N GLN A 199 -10.24 -13.49 10.96
CA GLN A 199 -8.85 -13.85 11.30
C GLN A 199 -7.87 -13.15 10.38
N TYR A 200 -6.66 -12.91 10.90
CA TYR A 200 -5.47 -12.56 10.13
C TYR A 200 -4.59 -13.79 9.98
N HIS A 201 -4.28 -14.18 8.76
CA HIS A 201 -3.36 -15.27 8.46
C HIS A 201 -2.01 -14.71 8.06
N VAL A 202 -1.05 -14.78 8.94
CA VAL A 202 0.34 -14.40 8.67
C VAL A 202 1.03 -15.56 7.97
N TYR A 203 1.76 -15.26 6.90
CA TYR A 203 2.46 -16.28 6.12
C TYR A 203 3.86 -15.84 5.71
N ARG A 204 4.72 -16.84 5.47
CA ARG A 204 5.96 -16.69 4.72
C ARG A 204 5.86 -17.32 3.34
N LEU A 205 6.61 -16.76 2.41
CA LEU A 205 6.73 -17.26 1.04
C LEU A 205 8.22 -17.38 0.71
N PRO A 206 8.80 -18.58 0.82
CA PRO A 206 10.21 -18.80 0.51
C PRO A 206 10.56 -18.40 -0.94
N THR A 207 11.77 -17.87 -1.15
CA THR A 207 12.27 -17.54 -2.49
C THR A 207 12.17 -18.76 -3.42
N GLY A 208 11.67 -18.55 -4.64
CA GLY A 208 11.45 -19.62 -5.63
C GLY A 208 10.22 -20.48 -5.37
N SER A 209 9.33 -20.07 -4.45
CA SER A 209 8.07 -20.77 -4.17
C SER A 209 6.87 -19.92 -4.59
N ARG A 210 5.80 -20.60 -5.03
CA ARG A 210 4.44 -20.04 -5.17
C ARG A 210 3.49 -20.52 -4.08
N ARG A 211 4.00 -21.27 -3.10
CA ARG A 211 3.21 -21.81 -2.01
C ARG A 211 3.51 -21.02 -0.74
N ARG A 212 2.52 -20.28 -0.26
CA ARG A 212 2.58 -19.60 1.03
C ARG A 212 2.55 -20.63 2.15
N GLN A 213 3.34 -20.40 3.17
CA GLN A 213 3.39 -21.23 4.37
C GLN A 213 2.85 -20.41 5.53
N ARG A 214 1.69 -20.79 6.04
CA ARG A 214 1.08 -20.10 7.18
C ARG A 214 1.97 -20.20 8.42
N ILE A 215 2.29 -19.05 9.00
CA ILE A 215 2.98 -18.92 10.29
C ILE A 215 1.96 -18.95 11.41
N ALA A 216 0.91 -18.12 11.32
CA ALA A 216 -0.10 -17.96 12.34
C ALA A 216 -1.48 -17.67 11.77
N SER A 217 -2.53 -17.98 12.56
CA SER A 217 -3.87 -17.43 12.41
C SER A 217 -4.22 -16.71 13.71
N LEU A 218 -4.56 -15.44 13.62
CA LEU A 218 -4.82 -14.58 14.76
C LEU A 218 -6.25 -14.09 14.73
N ASP A 219 -6.93 -14.14 15.87
CA ASP A 219 -8.29 -13.60 15.98
C ASP A 219 -8.27 -12.08 15.88
N ALA A 220 -9.01 -11.56 14.91
CA ALA A 220 -9.25 -10.14 14.76
C ALA A 220 -10.35 -9.68 15.72
N ARG A 221 -10.18 -8.51 16.36
CA ARG A 221 -11.25 -7.87 17.16
C ARG A 221 -12.42 -7.34 16.30
N GLY A 222 -12.33 -7.55 15.01
CA GLY A 222 -13.16 -7.14 13.90
C GLY A 222 -12.23 -6.96 12.71
N PRO A 223 -12.68 -7.11 11.46
CA PRO A 223 -11.79 -6.99 10.31
C PRO A 223 -11.31 -5.55 10.18
N ALA A 224 -10.16 -5.26 10.81
CA ALA A 224 -9.54 -3.94 10.72
C ALA A 224 -8.89 -3.75 9.35
N TYR A 225 -8.82 -2.50 8.91
CA TYR A 225 -8.05 -2.11 7.75
C TYR A 225 -6.57 -2.07 8.13
N ILE A 226 -5.83 -3.09 7.74
CA ILE A 226 -4.38 -3.20 7.91
C ILE A 226 -3.75 -3.20 6.53
N HIS A 227 -2.87 -2.24 6.26
CA HIS A 227 -2.26 -2.04 4.94
C HIS A 227 -0.89 -2.70 4.80
N ASP A 228 -0.08 -2.68 5.87
CA ASP A 228 1.32 -3.11 5.86
C ASP A 228 1.66 -3.94 7.12
N CYS A 229 2.84 -4.56 7.12
CA CYS A 229 3.38 -5.28 8.27
C CYS A 229 4.90 -5.08 8.35
N SER A 230 5.50 -5.46 9.48
CA SER A 230 6.95 -5.45 9.67
C SER A 230 7.46 -6.81 10.11
N VAL A 231 8.75 -7.01 9.92
CA VAL A 231 9.48 -8.19 10.42
C VAL A 231 10.66 -7.78 11.28
N THR A 232 10.97 -8.61 12.26
CA THR A 232 12.30 -8.66 12.92
C THR A 232 12.97 -9.97 12.53
N ALA A 233 14.14 -10.25 13.07
CA ALA A 233 14.76 -11.57 12.93
C ALA A 233 13.82 -12.70 13.38
N ASP A 234 13.00 -12.45 14.43
CA ASP A 234 12.25 -13.49 15.13
C ASP A 234 10.73 -13.28 15.12
N HIS A 235 10.24 -12.10 14.72
CA HIS A 235 8.82 -11.75 14.80
C HIS A 235 8.26 -11.21 13.49
N VAL A 236 6.94 -11.36 13.32
CA VAL A 236 6.12 -10.57 12.39
C VAL A 236 5.23 -9.65 13.23
N ILE A 237 5.08 -8.41 12.80
CA ILE A 237 4.34 -7.39 13.54
C ILE A 237 3.23 -6.83 12.66
N LEU A 238 1.99 -6.90 13.16
CA LEU A 238 0.82 -6.23 12.58
C LEU A 238 0.36 -5.11 13.52
N VAL A 239 -0.10 -4.00 12.94
CA VAL A 239 -0.73 -2.90 13.68
C VAL A 239 -2.20 -2.86 13.31
N GLU A 240 -3.05 -3.25 14.27
CA GLU A 240 -4.51 -3.22 14.13
C GLU A 240 -5.02 -1.87 14.62
N SER A 241 -5.09 -0.90 13.71
CA SER A 241 -5.75 0.39 13.96
C SER A 241 -7.26 0.19 14.13
N PRO A 242 -7.96 1.06 14.89
CA PRO A 242 -9.39 0.91 15.13
C PRO A 242 -10.27 1.35 13.94
N LEU A 243 -9.76 1.30 12.72
CA LEU A 243 -10.51 1.48 11.48
C LEU A 243 -11.00 0.12 10.98
N VAL A 244 -12.27 -0.18 11.22
CA VAL A 244 -12.82 -1.52 10.99
C VAL A 244 -13.80 -1.56 9.85
N LEU A 245 -13.81 -2.66 9.11
CA LEU A 245 -14.81 -2.93 8.08
C LEU A 245 -16.11 -3.37 8.74
N SER A 246 -17.17 -2.59 8.57
CA SER A 246 -18.49 -2.88 9.12
C SER A 246 -19.32 -3.71 8.15
N VAL A 247 -19.58 -4.97 8.48
CA VAL A 247 -20.45 -5.85 7.69
C VAL A 247 -21.86 -5.28 7.53
N LEU A 248 -22.38 -4.58 8.54
CA LEU A 248 -23.69 -3.94 8.46
C LEU A 248 -23.71 -2.82 7.43
N ARG A 249 -22.62 -2.04 7.32
CA ARG A 249 -22.49 -1.02 6.28
C ARG A 249 -22.28 -1.65 4.90
N ALA A 250 -21.61 -2.80 4.82
CA ALA A 250 -21.45 -3.55 3.57
C ALA A 250 -22.80 -4.01 2.98
N LEU A 251 -23.78 -4.29 3.83
CA LEU A 251 -25.14 -4.67 3.42
C LEU A 251 -26.01 -3.46 3.03
N ASN A 252 -25.54 -2.21 3.21
CA ASN A 252 -26.28 -1.03 2.81
C ASN A 252 -26.24 -0.86 1.29
N PRO A 253 -27.38 -0.93 0.57
CA PRO A 253 -27.43 -0.78 -0.88
C PRO A 253 -27.01 0.62 -1.37
N LEU A 254 -26.90 1.61 -0.48
CA LEU A 254 -26.42 2.96 -0.79
C LEU A 254 -24.91 3.12 -0.63
N SER A 255 -24.21 2.14 -0.07
CA SER A 255 -22.76 2.16 0.08
C SER A 255 -22.08 2.18 -1.29
N GLN A 256 -21.14 3.08 -1.51
CA GLN A 256 -20.52 3.34 -2.83
C GLN A 256 -19.21 2.55 -3.04
N GLY A 257 -18.59 2.06 -1.96
CA GLY A 257 -17.34 1.31 -2.04
C GLY A 257 -16.88 0.84 -0.66
N ALA A 258 -15.66 0.31 -0.58
CA ALA A 258 -15.08 -0.14 0.68
C ALA A 258 -14.92 0.98 1.70
N ILE A 259 -14.69 2.23 1.24
CA ILE A 259 -14.55 3.39 2.12
C ILE A 259 -15.79 3.64 2.98
N ASP A 260 -17.00 3.41 2.44
CA ASP A 260 -18.24 3.57 3.18
C ASP A 260 -18.47 2.47 4.23
N MET A 261 -17.73 1.36 4.09
CA MET A 261 -17.76 0.26 5.05
C MET A 261 -16.79 0.49 6.20
N LEU A 262 -15.84 1.41 6.06
CA LEU A 262 -14.87 1.74 7.09
C LEU A 262 -15.54 2.55 8.21
N ASP A 263 -15.27 2.15 9.45
CA ASP A 263 -15.83 2.72 10.66
C ASP A 263 -14.70 2.97 11.67
N TRP A 264 -14.41 4.24 11.95
CA TRP A 264 -13.41 4.63 12.93
C TRP A 264 -13.97 4.47 14.34
N ARG A 265 -13.33 3.66 15.17
CA ARG A 265 -13.76 3.32 16.54
C ARG A 265 -12.65 3.58 17.56
N PRO A 266 -12.37 4.83 17.86
CA PRO A 266 -11.24 5.21 18.71
C PRO A 266 -11.31 4.64 20.14
N ASP A 267 -12.49 4.33 20.65
CA ASP A 267 -12.70 3.66 21.93
C ASP A 267 -12.05 2.25 22.02
N ARG A 268 -11.74 1.63 20.88
CA ARG A 268 -11.04 0.34 20.85
C ARG A 268 -9.53 0.44 21.06
N GLY A 269 -8.95 1.62 20.81
CA GLY A 269 -7.51 1.80 20.75
C GLY A 269 -6.85 1.07 19.57
N THR A 270 -5.57 1.29 19.40
CA THR A 270 -4.70 0.58 18.46
C THR A 270 -4.04 -0.59 19.15
N ARG A 271 -4.03 -1.77 18.50
CA ARG A 271 -3.40 -3.00 19.01
C ARG A 271 -2.22 -3.39 18.15
N ILE A 272 -1.08 -3.68 18.75
CA ILE A 272 0.08 -4.23 18.06
C ILE A 272 0.12 -5.74 18.33
N LEU A 273 0.18 -6.53 17.26
CA LEU A 273 0.27 -8.00 17.32
C LEU A 273 1.70 -8.40 17.00
N VAL A 274 2.44 -8.94 17.98
CA VAL A 274 3.80 -9.45 17.80
C VAL A 274 3.75 -10.97 17.76
N VAL A 275 4.09 -11.55 16.61
CA VAL A 275 4.00 -12.98 16.33
C VAL A 275 5.37 -13.58 16.17
N ASP A 276 5.67 -14.61 16.93
CA ASP A 276 6.90 -15.40 16.76
C ASP A 276 6.88 -16.16 15.42
N ARG A 277 7.91 -15.97 14.60
CA ARG A 277 7.96 -16.51 13.21
C ARG A 277 8.12 -18.03 13.15
N GLU A 278 8.67 -18.65 14.18
CA GLU A 278 8.92 -20.09 14.17
C GLU A 278 7.76 -20.89 14.76
N THR A 279 7.21 -20.38 15.84
CA THR A 279 6.13 -21.08 16.57
C THR A 279 4.73 -20.65 16.17
N GLY A 280 4.60 -19.48 15.52
CA GLY A 280 3.31 -18.86 15.21
C GLY A 280 2.57 -18.33 16.44
N ARG A 281 3.21 -18.26 17.60
CA ARG A 281 2.57 -17.80 18.84
C ARG A 281 2.52 -16.27 18.87
N LEU A 282 1.40 -15.72 19.30
CA LEU A 282 1.28 -14.33 19.67
C LEU A 282 2.05 -14.14 20.99
N VAL A 283 3.15 -13.37 20.95
CA VAL A 283 4.04 -13.16 22.11
C VAL A 283 3.74 -11.86 22.83
N ALA A 284 3.15 -10.88 22.15
CA ALA A 284 2.67 -9.65 22.76
C ALA A 284 1.51 -9.06 21.95
N GLU A 285 0.58 -8.40 22.64
CA GLU A 285 -0.55 -7.69 22.04
C GLU A 285 -0.94 -6.41 22.79
N PRO A 286 0.00 -5.47 23.03
CA PRO A 286 -0.33 -4.24 23.73
C PRO A 286 -1.37 -3.43 22.97
N THR A 287 -2.23 -2.73 23.72
CA THR A 287 -3.24 -1.81 23.21
C THR A 287 -3.00 -0.44 23.83
N PHE A 288 -3.08 0.62 23.04
CA PHE A 288 -2.88 2.00 23.44
C PHE A 288 -3.90 2.92 22.77
N GLU A 289 -3.73 4.24 22.88
CA GLU A 289 -4.67 5.18 22.27
C GLU A 289 -4.80 4.97 20.76
N ALA A 290 -5.97 5.34 20.21
CA ALA A 290 -6.29 5.16 18.80
C ALA A 290 -5.34 5.98 17.91
N THR A 291 -4.72 5.31 16.96
CA THR A 291 -3.91 5.89 15.87
C THR A 291 -4.15 5.10 14.60
N PHE A 292 -3.82 5.69 13.47
CA PHE A 292 -3.86 5.03 12.17
C PHE A 292 -2.46 4.98 11.54
N CYS A 293 -2.17 3.94 10.77
CA CYS A 293 -0.98 3.88 9.93
C CYS A 293 -1.27 3.17 8.62
N PHE A 294 -0.70 3.70 7.52
CA PHE A 294 -0.59 2.95 6.27
C PHE A 294 0.69 2.13 6.27
N HIS A 295 1.84 2.79 6.43
CA HIS A 295 3.13 2.20 6.12
C HIS A 295 4.00 2.03 7.35
N HIS A 296 4.58 0.85 7.45
CA HIS A 296 5.67 0.56 8.35
C HIS A 296 7.01 0.92 7.70
N ILE A 297 7.99 1.26 8.51
CA ILE A 297 9.35 1.56 8.06
C ILE A 297 10.23 0.34 8.19
N ASN A 298 10.34 -0.15 9.43
CA ASN A 298 11.13 -1.34 9.76
C ASN A 298 10.87 -1.74 11.22
N ALA A 299 11.27 -2.97 11.57
CA ALA A 299 11.30 -3.40 12.96
C ALA A 299 12.57 -4.19 13.26
N TYR A 300 12.95 -4.24 14.54
CA TYR A 300 14.08 -5.03 15.02
C TYR A 300 13.94 -5.33 16.51
N VAL A 301 14.73 -6.26 17.02
CA VAL A 301 14.85 -6.53 18.45
C VAL A 301 16.08 -5.79 18.97
N ASP A 302 15.93 -5.02 20.05
CA ASP A 302 17.04 -4.32 20.67
C ASP A 302 17.86 -5.23 21.62
N GLU A 303 18.89 -4.65 22.22
CA GLU A 303 19.82 -5.38 23.09
C GLU A 303 19.17 -5.90 24.37
N ASP A 304 18.08 -5.26 24.83
CA ASP A 304 17.34 -5.64 26.03
C ASP A 304 16.20 -6.62 25.73
N GLY A 305 16.05 -7.03 24.46
CA GLY A 305 14.98 -7.92 24.01
C GLY A 305 13.64 -7.22 23.70
N GLY A 306 13.61 -5.90 23.77
CA GLY A 306 12.46 -5.10 23.34
C GLY A 306 12.29 -5.13 21.82
N VAL A 307 11.04 -5.17 21.36
CA VAL A 307 10.73 -5.07 19.93
C VAL A 307 10.56 -3.60 19.58
N VAL A 308 11.39 -3.11 18.66
CA VAL A 308 11.32 -1.74 18.15
C VAL A 308 10.62 -1.78 16.80
N LEU A 309 9.60 -0.95 16.63
CA LEU A 309 8.85 -0.76 15.40
C LEU A 309 8.83 0.72 15.03
N ASP A 310 9.31 1.07 13.85
CA ASP A 310 9.19 2.40 13.28
C ASP A 310 8.13 2.39 12.18
N LEU A 311 7.20 3.35 12.24
CA LEU A 311 6.11 3.47 11.28
C LEU A 311 5.71 4.94 11.06
N ILE A 312 4.83 5.16 10.09
CA ILE A 312 4.19 6.46 9.86
C ILE A 312 2.84 6.46 10.55
N GLU A 313 2.72 7.29 11.57
CA GLU A 313 1.52 7.43 12.40
C GLU A 313 0.68 8.64 11.95
N PHE A 314 -0.63 8.42 11.89
CA PHE A 314 -1.67 9.45 11.77
C PHE A 314 -2.54 9.45 13.04
N PRO A 315 -3.09 10.61 13.45
CA PRO A 315 -3.94 10.68 14.63
C PRO A 315 -5.27 9.91 14.48
N ASP A 316 -5.76 9.78 13.25
CA ASP A 316 -7.04 9.15 12.88
C ASP A 316 -7.09 8.72 11.41
N ASP A 317 -8.30 8.37 10.92
CA ASP A 317 -8.54 7.89 9.56
C ASP A 317 -8.77 9.02 8.51
N GLU A 318 -8.58 10.29 8.87
CA GLU A 318 -8.87 11.41 7.98
C GLU A 318 -8.06 11.34 6.68
N ILE A 319 -6.81 10.89 6.74
CA ILE A 319 -5.97 10.69 5.55
C ILE A 319 -6.61 9.77 4.51
N VAL A 320 -7.34 8.73 4.95
CA VAL A 320 -8.04 7.81 4.02
C VAL A 320 -9.14 8.54 3.28
N ARG A 321 -9.90 9.41 3.96
CA ARG A 321 -11.02 10.16 3.39
C ARG A 321 -10.55 11.32 2.52
N ALA A 322 -9.46 11.96 2.89
CA ALA A 322 -8.83 13.07 2.17
C ALA A 322 -8.33 12.67 0.77
N MET A 323 -8.15 11.36 0.51
CA MET A 323 -7.79 10.85 -0.82
C MET A 323 -9.01 10.71 -1.76
N SER A 324 -10.19 11.27 -1.41
CA SER A 324 -11.31 11.37 -2.34
C SER A 324 -10.97 12.32 -3.48
N MET A 325 -11.40 12.00 -4.71
CA MET A 325 -11.10 12.83 -5.88
C MET A 325 -11.80 14.19 -5.81
N THR A 326 -12.88 14.31 -5.04
CA THR A 326 -13.56 15.61 -4.80
C THR A 326 -12.68 16.53 -3.96
N GLU A 327 -12.03 16.03 -2.93
CA GLU A 327 -11.08 16.79 -2.11
C GLU A 327 -9.82 17.15 -2.89
N LEU A 328 -9.33 16.21 -3.72
CA LEU A 328 -8.15 16.39 -4.56
C LEU A 328 -8.35 17.37 -5.72
N ASP A 329 -9.59 17.68 -6.09
CA ASP A 329 -9.96 18.65 -7.13
C ASP A 329 -10.11 20.10 -6.63
N GLY A 330 -9.98 20.31 -5.33
CA GLY A 330 -10.05 21.64 -4.73
C GLY A 330 -8.97 22.59 -5.26
N GLU A 331 -9.08 23.88 -4.96
CA GLU A 331 -8.03 24.85 -5.23
C GLU A 331 -6.81 24.56 -4.35
N GLY A 332 -5.71 24.13 -4.98
CA GLY A 332 -4.46 23.75 -4.32
C GLY A 332 -4.37 22.28 -3.96
N PHE A 333 -3.26 21.91 -3.30
CA PHE A 333 -3.11 20.58 -2.74
C PHE A 333 -3.99 20.48 -1.47
N PRO A 334 -4.80 19.42 -1.31
CA PRO A 334 -5.66 19.31 -0.15
C PRO A 334 -4.83 19.34 1.15
N GLU A 335 -5.37 19.96 2.18
CA GLU A 335 -4.82 19.87 3.52
C GLU A 335 -5.09 18.47 4.07
N VAL A 336 -4.20 17.54 3.76
CA VAL A 336 -4.24 16.19 4.32
C VAL A 336 -3.40 16.16 5.60
N PRO A 337 -3.79 15.38 6.61
CA PRO A 337 -2.98 15.19 7.79
C PRO A 337 -1.58 14.69 7.42
N ASP A 338 -0.57 15.27 8.02
CA ASP A 338 0.80 14.77 7.87
C ASP A 338 1.00 13.50 8.68
N GLY A 339 1.49 12.46 8.04
CA GLY A 339 2.03 11.30 8.73
C GLY A 339 3.29 11.66 9.51
N ARG A 340 3.48 11.09 10.69
CA ARG A 340 4.63 11.33 11.56
C ARG A 340 5.47 10.07 11.69
N LEU A 341 6.78 10.20 11.56
CA LEU A 341 7.71 9.11 11.87
C LEU A 341 7.77 8.90 13.37
N VAL A 342 7.23 7.78 13.83
CA VAL A 342 7.14 7.40 15.25
C VAL A 342 7.80 6.06 15.48
N ARG A 343 8.58 5.96 16.55
CA ARG A 343 9.15 4.72 17.08
C ARG A 343 8.31 4.21 18.23
N TYR A 344 7.93 2.96 18.14
CA TYR A 344 7.30 2.17 19.18
C TYR A 344 8.33 1.20 19.75
N ARG A 345 8.47 1.18 21.08
CA ARG A 345 9.23 0.17 21.80
C ARG A 345 8.28 -0.69 22.60
N ILE A 346 8.19 -1.94 22.23
CA ILE A 346 7.28 -2.91 22.79
C ILE A 346 8.09 -3.82 23.73
N ASP A 347 7.70 -3.89 24.99
CA ASP A 347 8.18 -4.92 25.92
C ASP A 347 7.29 -6.15 25.81
N PRO A 348 7.75 -7.26 25.20
CA PRO A 348 6.92 -8.44 25.01
C PRO A 348 6.64 -9.18 26.32
N VAL A 349 7.42 -8.95 27.38
CA VAL A 349 7.25 -9.59 28.69
C VAL A 349 6.25 -8.80 29.54
N ALA A 350 6.40 -7.49 29.62
CA ALA A 350 5.48 -6.61 30.34
C ALA A 350 4.18 -6.37 29.58
N GLY A 351 4.14 -6.57 28.25
CA GLY A 351 2.99 -6.25 27.40
C GLY A 351 2.72 -4.76 27.30
N THR A 352 3.76 -3.94 27.42
CA THR A 352 3.67 -2.46 27.37
C THR A 352 4.27 -1.92 26.08
N VAL A 353 3.92 -0.68 25.75
CA VAL A 353 4.46 0.04 24.60
C VAL A 353 4.79 1.48 24.98
N ASP A 354 6.03 1.89 24.69
CA ASP A 354 6.46 3.27 24.73
C ASP A 354 6.54 3.84 23.32
N ARG A 355 6.27 5.14 23.19
CA ARG A 355 6.18 5.80 21.89
C ARG A 355 7.02 7.10 21.88
N SER A 356 7.80 7.29 20.82
CA SER A 356 8.60 8.50 20.63
C SER A 356 8.59 8.95 19.18
N ARG A 357 8.39 10.24 18.94
CA ARG A 357 8.49 10.85 17.62
C ARG A 357 9.95 11.02 17.24
N LEU A 358 10.33 10.60 16.04
CA LEU A 358 11.69 10.72 15.51
C LEU A 358 11.87 11.87 14.52
N TYR A 359 10.77 12.38 13.95
CA TYR A 359 10.79 13.46 12.98
C TYR A 359 9.52 14.32 13.12
N ASP A 360 9.69 15.65 13.15
CA ASP A 360 8.58 16.59 13.34
C ASP A 360 7.89 17.00 12.04
N GLY A 361 8.56 16.83 10.89
CA GLY A 361 7.98 17.06 9.57
C GLY A 361 7.01 15.95 9.15
N GLY A 362 6.22 16.22 8.11
CA GLY A 362 5.35 15.22 7.48
C GLY A 362 6.18 14.24 6.64
N MET A 363 5.88 12.95 6.77
CA MET A 363 6.54 11.89 6.02
C MET A 363 5.56 10.79 5.63
N GLU A 364 5.70 10.26 4.40
CA GLU A 364 4.98 9.10 3.92
C GLU A 364 5.81 8.27 2.94
N LEU A 365 5.26 7.11 2.51
CA LEU A 365 5.92 6.14 1.60
C LEU A 365 7.35 5.79 2.03
N PRO A 366 7.54 5.39 3.29
CA PRO A 366 8.87 5.22 3.86
C PRO A 366 9.61 4.01 3.31
N ARG A 367 10.95 4.07 3.38
CA ARG A 367 11.84 2.96 3.03
C ARG A 367 13.09 2.98 3.90
N VAL A 368 13.64 1.79 4.13
CA VAL A 368 15.01 1.58 4.61
C VAL A 368 15.83 0.86 3.55
N ALA A 369 17.15 0.83 3.70
CA ALA A 369 17.98 -0.01 2.84
C ALA A 369 17.60 -1.49 3.03
N ARG A 370 17.48 -2.24 1.93
CA ARG A 370 17.10 -3.66 1.93
C ARG A 370 17.96 -4.51 2.90
N SER A 371 19.24 -4.20 3.03
CA SER A 371 20.18 -4.92 3.88
C SER A 371 19.90 -4.83 5.39
N VAL A 372 19.06 -3.88 5.82
CA VAL A 372 18.67 -3.68 7.22
C VAL A 372 17.20 -4.02 7.50
N THR A 373 16.50 -4.62 6.55
CA THR A 373 15.14 -5.13 6.80
C THR A 373 15.15 -6.14 7.95
N GLY A 374 14.31 -5.95 8.95
CA GLY A 374 14.24 -6.82 10.13
C GLY A 374 15.38 -6.64 11.12
N ARG A 375 16.25 -5.64 10.93
CA ARG A 375 17.43 -5.36 11.75
C ARG A 375 17.51 -3.89 12.12
N ARG A 376 18.32 -3.57 13.14
CA ARG A 376 18.58 -2.18 13.52
C ARG A 376 19.03 -1.37 12.31
N HIS A 377 18.40 -0.23 12.11
CA HIS A 377 18.71 0.72 11.05
C HIS A 377 18.98 2.10 11.67
N ARG A 378 19.75 2.89 10.96
CA ARG A 378 20.03 4.28 11.32
C ARG A 378 19.23 5.26 10.46
N PHE A 379 19.07 4.97 9.18
CA PHE A 379 18.46 5.90 8.24
C PHE A 379 17.13 5.38 7.73
N ALA A 380 16.12 6.25 7.78
CA ALA A 380 14.85 6.10 7.09
C ALA A 380 14.75 7.14 5.97
N TYR A 381 14.10 6.76 4.86
CA TYR A 381 13.87 7.59 3.69
C TYR A 381 12.39 7.63 3.39
N GLY A 382 11.88 8.76 2.91
CA GLY A 382 10.47 8.86 2.54
C GLY A 382 10.17 10.09 1.71
N GLN A 383 8.90 10.23 1.38
CA GLN A 383 8.34 11.44 0.81
C GLN A 383 8.15 12.45 1.95
N ALA A 384 8.65 13.68 1.77
CA ALA A 384 8.33 14.79 2.67
C ALA A 384 7.04 15.44 2.21
N THR A 385 6.07 15.63 3.14
CA THR A 385 4.69 16.06 2.81
C THR A 385 4.29 17.40 3.41
N HIS A 386 5.08 17.93 4.35
CA HIS A 386 4.70 19.08 5.18
C HIS A 386 4.80 20.47 4.51
N ARG A 387 5.11 20.53 3.20
CA ARG A 387 5.03 21.76 2.42
C ARG A 387 3.83 21.69 1.47
N ALA A 388 2.86 22.57 1.69
CA ALA A 388 1.66 22.64 0.89
C ALA A 388 1.98 22.73 -0.62
N GLY A 389 1.33 21.89 -1.42
CA GLY A 389 1.49 21.86 -2.87
C GLY A 389 2.81 21.28 -3.38
N GLN A 390 3.67 20.74 -2.53
CA GLN A 390 4.97 20.17 -2.89
C GLN A 390 5.14 18.77 -2.30
N ASN A 391 5.84 17.93 -3.05
CA ASN A 391 6.29 16.63 -2.59
C ASN A 391 7.82 16.61 -2.64
N GLY A 392 8.44 16.51 -1.47
CA GLY A 392 9.88 16.41 -1.34
C GLY A 392 10.34 14.99 -1.05
N LEU A 393 11.63 14.84 -0.86
CA LEU A 393 12.24 13.65 -0.30
C LEU A 393 12.86 14.00 1.05
N VAL A 394 12.81 13.07 1.99
CA VAL A 394 13.45 13.23 3.29
C VAL A 394 14.28 11.99 3.63
N LYS A 395 15.45 12.24 4.20
CA LYS A 395 16.27 11.25 4.89
C LYS A 395 16.33 11.63 6.37
N VAL A 396 15.96 10.72 7.23
CA VAL A 396 15.99 10.88 8.68
C VAL A 396 17.07 10.00 9.28
N ASP A 397 17.95 10.54 10.10
CA ASP A 397 18.84 9.79 10.98
C ASP A 397 18.07 9.45 12.26
N CYS A 398 17.61 8.22 12.39
CA CYS A 398 16.78 7.74 13.48
C CYS A 398 17.50 7.65 14.84
N GLU A 399 18.83 7.84 14.89
CA GLU A 399 19.62 7.86 16.11
C GLU A 399 19.81 9.30 16.64
N THR A 400 19.99 10.27 15.75
CA THR A 400 20.28 11.65 16.11
C THR A 400 19.11 12.61 15.91
N GLY A 401 18.07 12.19 15.17
CA GLY A 401 16.95 13.04 14.75
C GLY A 401 17.32 14.07 13.68
N THR A 402 18.55 14.02 13.12
CA THR A 402 18.93 14.95 12.04
C THR A 402 18.30 14.56 10.71
N THR A 403 17.96 15.54 9.90
CA THR A 403 17.26 15.34 8.64
C THR A 403 17.97 16.01 7.46
N GLN A 404 17.76 15.47 6.28
CA GLN A 404 18.09 16.09 5.01
C GLN A 404 16.85 16.04 4.12
N GLU A 405 16.47 17.18 3.56
CA GLU A 405 15.29 17.31 2.72
C GLU A 405 15.66 17.87 1.34
N TRP A 406 14.95 17.40 0.33
CA TRP A 406 15.03 17.87 -1.07
C TRP A 406 13.61 18.18 -1.56
N TRP A 407 13.43 19.40 -2.06
CA TRP A 407 12.13 19.92 -2.53
C TRP A 407 12.16 20.34 -3.98
#